data_32b3721e1fd22952839535ed3ba74ff6
#
_entry.id   32b3721e1fd22952839535ed3ba74ff6
#
_cell.length_a   1.000
_cell.length_b   1.000
_cell.length_c   1.000
_cell.angle_alpha   90.00
_cell.angle_beta   90.00
_cell.angle_gamma   90.00
#
_symmetry.space_group_name_H-M   'P 1'
#
loop_
_entity.id
_entity.type
_entity.pdbx_description
1 polymer ?
#
loop_
_entity_poly.entity_id
_entity_poly.type
_entity_poly.pdbx_seq_one_letter_code
_entity_poly.pdbx_strand_id
1 'polypeptide(L)'
;MASVPTQPAPSQRAPSRPARAAILAAAMLTIMAPAIISPSLPAMREAFAHAPGADLLVRFALTVTSLAIAVSAPVSGLVADRLGRRPLLVSSLVLYAISGTAGFFVTDLYLLLVTRALLGIAVGGIMTAVSTTITDWFDGPRRASFLGLQQAFAGLGGVVFLPLAGLLAAVNWRAPFWIYLASAGVAALAIGALRREPPSRRTAAPGLSRPRQSTMTGNILGVYALALVATLVFYMAPTQLPFLLSGHGSGPTLTGAVIAGSTLSSAIGALVFPALRRRLSPTTITAVSLALLGAGWLLVGTADAVAQIAAGLLVGGLGVGFAVPNLNLRLSELAHPDQRGRVLSGLVTGIFLGQFLSPLVIQPLVQSTGITAAFTWTGIAMAAAAALAALAAWATRKARAAAG
;
A
#
# COMPACT_ATOMS: atom_id res chain seq x y z
N MET A 1 54.26 -13.19 19.28
CA MET A 1 52.98 -12.75 18.71
C MET A 1 51.88 -13.26 19.63
N ALA A 2 51.34 -12.43 20.51
CA ALA A 2 50.26 -12.81 21.41
C ALA A 2 48.94 -12.70 20.65
N SER A 3 48.20 -13.80 20.56
CA SER A 3 46.85 -13.85 19.98
C SER A 3 45.90 -13.02 20.84
N VAL A 4 45.39 -11.91 20.27
CA VAL A 4 44.29 -11.11 20.85
C VAL A 4 43.05 -12.01 20.93
N PRO A 5 42.47 -12.23 22.14
CA PRO A 5 41.26 -13.01 22.24
C PRO A 5 40.11 -12.27 21.53
N THR A 6 39.59 -12.86 20.47
CA THR A 6 38.35 -12.43 19.82
C THR A 6 37.20 -12.54 20.83
N GLN A 7 36.77 -11.42 21.38
CA GLN A 7 35.55 -11.39 22.20
C GLN A 7 34.38 -11.93 21.38
N PRO A 8 33.64 -12.94 21.88
CA PRO A 8 32.46 -13.43 21.20
C PRO A 8 31.48 -12.27 21.03
N ALA A 9 30.99 -12.07 19.80
CA ALA A 9 29.98 -11.07 19.51
C ALA A 9 28.80 -11.28 20.47
N PRO A 10 28.33 -10.21 21.15
CA PRO A 10 27.21 -10.33 22.09
C PRO A 10 26.03 -10.96 21.40
N SER A 11 25.55 -12.09 21.91
CA SER A 11 24.39 -12.82 21.41
C SER A 11 23.21 -11.85 21.33
N GLN A 12 22.75 -11.55 20.11
CA GLN A 12 21.53 -10.76 19.91
C GLN A 12 20.38 -11.58 20.52
N ARG A 13 19.89 -11.16 21.68
CA ARG A 13 18.68 -11.76 22.26
C ARG A 13 17.56 -11.61 21.25
N ALA A 14 16.93 -12.72 20.87
CA ALA A 14 15.77 -12.69 20.00
C ALA A 14 14.67 -11.80 20.61
N PRO A 15 14.01 -10.93 19.82
CA PRO A 15 12.96 -10.06 20.31
C PRO A 15 11.86 -10.87 21.01
N SER A 16 11.31 -10.32 22.09
CA SER A 16 10.28 -10.98 22.89
C SER A 16 9.00 -11.25 22.07
N ARG A 17 8.23 -12.27 22.43
CA ARG A 17 6.95 -12.55 21.75
C ARG A 17 6.01 -11.34 21.70
N PRO A 18 5.79 -10.60 22.83
CA PRO A 18 4.93 -9.41 22.79
C PRO A 18 5.51 -8.26 21.94
N ALA A 19 6.83 -8.11 21.85
CA ALA A 19 7.44 -7.12 20.95
C ALA A 19 7.19 -7.45 19.47
N ARG A 20 7.31 -8.72 19.07
CA ARG A 20 6.95 -9.17 17.71
C ARG A 20 5.47 -8.96 17.43
N ALA A 21 4.59 -9.29 18.38
CA ALA A 21 3.15 -9.07 18.24
C ALA A 21 2.80 -7.59 18.07
N ALA A 22 3.44 -6.69 18.83
CA ALA A 22 3.23 -5.23 18.69
C ALA A 22 3.61 -4.72 17.30
N ILE A 23 4.75 -5.15 16.76
CA ILE A 23 5.22 -4.77 15.41
C ILE A 23 4.29 -5.31 14.32
N LEU A 24 3.84 -6.55 14.42
CA LEU A 24 2.92 -7.14 13.45
C LEU A 24 1.51 -6.53 13.54
N ALA A 25 1.01 -6.25 14.75
CA ALA A 25 -0.25 -5.53 14.94
C ALA A 25 -0.18 -4.09 14.39
N ALA A 26 0.94 -3.39 14.57
CA ALA A 26 1.15 -2.08 13.96
C ALA A 26 1.16 -2.16 12.42
N ALA A 27 1.74 -3.20 11.85
CA ALA A 27 1.73 -3.43 10.41
C ALA A 27 0.30 -3.63 9.85
N MET A 28 -0.60 -4.31 10.57
CA MET A 28 -2.00 -4.51 10.15
C MET A 28 -2.74 -3.18 9.95
N LEU A 29 -2.35 -2.12 10.67
CA LEU A 29 -3.00 -0.82 10.58
C LEU A 29 -2.62 -0.01 9.33
N THR A 30 -1.54 -0.37 8.63
CA THR A 30 -0.95 0.50 7.61
C THR A 30 -1.68 0.50 6.27
N ILE A 31 -1.99 -0.67 5.70
CA ILE A 31 -2.63 -0.78 4.37
C ILE A 31 -4.11 -0.37 4.44
N MET A 32 -4.79 -0.69 5.55
CA MET A 32 -6.21 -0.40 5.71
C MET A 32 -6.50 1.09 5.92
N ALA A 33 -5.55 1.86 6.47
CA ALA A 33 -5.78 3.23 6.93
C ALA A 33 -6.46 4.13 5.89
N PRO A 34 -6.00 4.22 4.63
CA PRO A 34 -6.70 5.01 3.64
C PRO A 34 -8.01 4.37 3.17
N ALA A 35 -8.17 3.06 3.21
CA ALA A 35 -9.28 2.34 2.57
C ALA A 35 -10.51 2.14 3.47
N ILE A 36 -10.40 2.25 4.81
CA ILE A 36 -11.50 2.02 5.77
C ILE A 36 -12.75 2.85 5.43
N ILE A 37 -12.60 4.10 5.00
CA ILE A 37 -13.74 4.97 4.71
C ILE A 37 -14.38 4.72 3.36
N SER A 38 -13.81 3.83 2.53
CA SER A 38 -14.29 3.57 1.17
C SER A 38 -15.79 3.18 1.12
N PRO A 39 -16.31 2.26 1.94
CA PRO A 39 -17.72 1.93 1.94
C PRO A 39 -18.65 3.11 2.30
N SER A 40 -18.13 4.13 3.00
CA SER A 40 -18.89 5.30 3.43
C SER A 40 -18.95 6.40 2.38
N LEU A 41 -18.18 6.35 1.29
CA LEU A 41 -18.05 7.46 0.32
C LEU A 41 -19.37 7.94 -0.27
N PRO A 42 -20.33 7.08 -0.67
CA PRO A 42 -21.62 7.54 -1.19
C PRO A 42 -22.40 8.37 -0.16
N ALA A 43 -22.53 7.88 1.08
CA ALA A 43 -23.22 8.60 2.15
C ALA A 43 -22.47 9.87 2.59
N MET A 44 -21.13 9.86 2.53
CA MET A 44 -20.32 11.08 2.74
C MET A 44 -20.60 12.13 1.68
N ARG A 45 -20.73 11.74 0.39
CA ARG A 45 -21.07 12.66 -0.69
C ARG A 45 -22.44 13.32 -0.45
N GLU A 46 -23.42 12.56 0.00
CA GLU A 46 -24.74 13.07 0.34
C GLU A 46 -24.67 14.03 1.55
N ALA A 47 -23.95 13.66 2.61
CA ALA A 47 -23.79 14.48 3.80
C ALA A 47 -23.08 15.82 3.54
N PHE A 48 -22.19 15.88 2.56
CA PHE A 48 -21.42 17.07 2.19
C PHE A 48 -21.87 17.66 0.82
N ALA A 49 -23.06 17.33 0.33
CA ALA A 49 -23.55 17.76 -0.99
C ALA A 49 -23.54 19.29 -1.20
N HIS A 50 -23.61 20.06 -0.11
CA HIS A 50 -23.58 21.54 -0.16
C HIS A 50 -22.17 22.11 -0.36
N ALA A 51 -21.10 21.32 -0.15
CA ALA A 51 -19.73 21.80 -0.29
C ALA A 51 -19.35 21.89 -1.80
N PRO A 52 -18.76 23.02 -2.24
CA PRO A 52 -18.27 23.12 -3.62
C PRO A 52 -17.25 22.03 -3.92
N GLY A 53 -17.46 21.28 -5.01
CA GLY A 53 -16.55 20.21 -5.40
C GLY A 53 -16.62 18.94 -4.53
N ALA A 54 -17.71 18.73 -3.79
CA ALA A 54 -17.89 17.59 -2.88
C ALA A 54 -17.57 16.23 -3.53
N ASP A 55 -17.94 16.02 -4.80
CA ASP A 55 -17.65 14.78 -5.53
C ASP A 55 -16.16 14.42 -5.58
N LEU A 56 -15.29 15.40 -5.79
CA LEU A 56 -13.85 15.20 -5.83
C LEU A 56 -13.25 15.17 -4.42
N LEU A 57 -13.68 16.09 -3.55
CA LEU A 57 -13.15 16.25 -2.20
C LEU A 57 -13.44 15.02 -1.31
N VAL A 58 -14.62 14.39 -1.47
CA VAL A 58 -14.97 13.15 -0.76
C VAL A 58 -14.04 12.00 -1.18
N ARG A 59 -13.68 11.90 -2.45
CA ARG A 59 -12.68 10.92 -2.91
C ARG A 59 -11.28 11.27 -2.41
N PHE A 60 -10.96 12.55 -2.30
CA PHE A 60 -9.71 12.99 -1.67
C PHE A 60 -9.63 12.65 -0.20
N ALA A 61 -10.73 12.58 0.54
CA ALA A 61 -10.71 12.13 1.93
C ALA A 61 -10.11 10.71 2.07
N LEU A 62 -10.20 9.88 1.03
CA LEU A 62 -9.53 8.58 0.99
C LEU A 62 -8.07 8.72 0.54
N THR A 63 -7.76 9.50 -0.48
CA THR A 63 -6.48 9.47 -1.16
C THR A 63 -5.45 10.49 -0.67
N VAL A 64 -5.87 11.56 0.02
CA VAL A 64 -4.94 12.51 0.66
C VAL A 64 -4.07 11.83 1.72
N THR A 65 -4.60 10.79 2.38
CA THR A 65 -3.84 9.92 3.28
C THR A 65 -2.64 9.31 2.56
N SER A 66 -2.82 8.84 1.33
CA SER A 66 -1.73 8.27 0.53
C SER A 66 -0.67 9.30 0.14
N LEU A 67 -1.07 10.53 -0.23
CA LEU A 67 -0.13 11.62 -0.47
C LEU A 67 0.69 11.92 0.79
N ALA A 68 0.03 12.04 1.93
CA ALA A 68 0.69 12.31 3.20
C ALA A 68 1.67 11.20 3.60
N ILE A 69 1.36 9.92 3.31
CA ILE A 69 2.29 8.80 3.48
C ILE A 69 3.51 8.98 2.58
N ALA A 70 3.31 9.28 1.29
CA ALA A 70 4.41 9.44 0.33
C ALA A 70 5.40 10.53 0.76
N VAL A 71 4.88 11.64 1.32
CA VAL A 71 5.70 12.77 1.76
C VAL A 71 6.34 12.52 3.13
N SER A 72 5.60 11.92 4.06
CA SER A 72 6.05 11.76 5.45
C SER A 72 7.01 10.59 5.67
N ALA A 73 6.96 9.53 4.86
CA ALA A 73 7.81 8.35 5.05
C ALA A 73 9.31 8.66 5.01
N PRO A 74 9.84 9.46 4.07
CA PRO A 74 11.25 9.88 4.09
C PRO A 74 11.63 10.71 5.32
N VAL A 75 10.72 11.63 5.74
CA VAL A 75 10.93 12.49 6.91
C VAL A 75 10.94 11.64 8.20
N SER A 76 10.05 10.64 8.27
CA SER A 76 9.97 9.72 9.40
C SER A 76 11.27 8.92 9.60
N GLY A 77 12.03 8.64 8.53
CA GLY A 77 13.36 8.05 8.62
C GLY A 77 14.32 8.93 9.42
N LEU A 78 14.38 10.22 9.12
CA LEU A 78 15.22 11.19 9.85
C LEU A 78 14.79 11.31 11.33
N VAL A 79 13.49 11.29 11.58
CA VAL A 79 12.94 11.31 12.94
C VAL A 79 13.29 10.03 13.70
N ALA A 80 13.20 8.87 13.05
CA ALA A 80 13.60 7.58 13.63
C ALA A 80 15.08 7.57 14.06
N ASP A 81 15.95 8.19 13.25
CA ASP A 81 17.38 8.27 13.54
C ASP A 81 17.72 9.20 14.72
N ARG A 82 16.92 10.28 14.92
CA ARG A 82 17.13 11.25 15.99
C ARG A 82 16.46 10.87 17.30
N LEU A 83 15.19 10.49 17.26
CA LEU A 83 14.37 10.21 18.45
C LEU A 83 14.36 8.73 18.83
N GLY A 84 14.73 7.84 17.89
CA GLY A 84 14.66 6.39 18.08
C GLY A 84 13.36 5.77 17.56
N ARG A 85 13.39 4.45 17.33
CA ARG A 85 12.29 3.69 16.68
C ARG A 85 11.05 3.61 17.55
N ARG A 86 11.22 3.38 18.86
CA ARG A 86 10.10 3.23 19.81
C ARG A 86 9.29 4.52 20.00
N PRO A 87 9.90 5.68 20.29
CA PRO A 87 9.16 6.94 20.38
C PRO A 87 8.41 7.26 19.09
N LEU A 88 9.04 7.07 17.93
CA LEU A 88 8.40 7.26 16.63
C LEU A 88 7.18 6.35 16.48
N LEU A 89 7.30 5.04 16.77
CA LEU A 89 6.18 4.10 16.65
C LEU A 89 5.02 4.50 17.55
N VAL A 90 5.31 4.78 18.84
CA VAL A 90 4.27 5.11 19.83
C VAL A 90 3.58 6.43 19.48
N SER A 91 4.34 7.49 19.19
CA SER A 91 3.75 8.78 18.81
C SER A 91 2.91 8.68 17.52
N SER A 92 3.38 7.91 16.54
CA SER A 92 2.63 7.67 15.30
C SER A 92 1.35 6.86 15.55
N LEU A 93 1.36 5.84 16.41
CA LEU A 93 0.16 5.08 16.78
C LEU A 93 -0.86 5.94 17.53
N VAL A 94 -0.41 6.84 18.41
CA VAL A 94 -1.28 7.80 19.10
C VAL A 94 -1.87 8.82 18.12
N LEU A 95 -1.04 9.39 17.23
CA LEU A 95 -1.51 10.30 16.18
C LEU A 95 -2.51 9.60 15.26
N TYR A 96 -2.29 8.33 14.92
CA TYR A 96 -3.20 7.50 14.12
C TYR A 96 -4.56 7.35 14.82
N ALA A 97 -4.59 7.03 16.13
CA ALA A 97 -5.82 6.92 16.89
C ALA A 97 -6.59 8.25 16.89
N ILE A 98 -5.91 9.35 17.23
CA ILE A 98 -6.53 10.67 17.34
C ILE A 98 -7.05 11.15 15.99
N SER A 99 -6.17 11.23 14.98
CA SER A 99 -6.53 11.74 13.66
C SER A 99 -7.52 10.82 12.92
N GLY A 100 -7.39 9.51 13.13
CA GLY A 100 -8.30 8.52 12.58
C GLY A 100 -9.71 8.70 13.13
N THR A 101 -9.86 8.69 14.44
CA THR A 101 -11.16 8.78 15.13
C THR A 101 -11.78 10.19 15.05
N ALA A 102 -10.95 11.24 14.92
CA ALA A 102 -11.43 12.62 14.77
C ALA A 102 -12.45 12.79 13.62
N GLY A 103 -12.35 11.99 12.56
CA GLY A 103 -13.30 12.02 11.44
C GLY A 103 -14.76 11.71 11.85
N PHE A 104 -14.99 11.05 12.99
CA PHE A 104 -16.34 10.82 13.51
C PHE A 104 -17.00 12.12 13.97
N PHE A 105 -16.23 13.04 14.54
CA PHE A 105 -16.73 14.27 15.17
C PHE A 105 -16.75 15.46 14.21
N VAL A 106 -16.02 15.37 13.09
CA VAL A 106 -15.86 16.47 12.15
C VAL A 106 -17.10 16.60 11.27
N THR A 107 -17.59 17.84 11.14
CA THR A 107 -18.76 18.20 10.33
C THR A 107 -18.40 18.99 9.06
N ASP A 108 -17.15 19.45 8.95
CA ASP A 108 -16.62 20.16 7.80
C ASP A 108 -15.73 19.26 6.94
N LEU A 109 -15.90 19.32 5.61
CA LEU A 109 -15.18 18.44 4.67
C LEU A 109 -13.68 18.78 4.59
N TYR A 110 -13.31 20.06 4.68
CA TYR A 110 -11.89 20.45 4.63
C TYR A 110 -11.16 20.03 5.91
N LEU A 111 -11.82 20.17 7.06
CA LEU A 111 -11.28 19.70 8.33
C LEU A 111 -11.14 18.16 8.33
N LEU A 112 -12.07 17.45 7.69
CA LEU A 112 -11.95 16.01 7.48
C LEU A 112 -10.70 15.68 6.65
N LEU A 113 -10.42 16.40 5.57
CA LEU A 113 -9.20 16.21 4.77
C LEU A 113 -7.92 16.43 5.60
N VAL A 114 -7.92 17.45 6.49
CA VAL A 114 -6.79 17.66 7.41
C VAL A 114 -6.58 16.45 8.33
N THR A 115 -7.65 15.90 8.91
CA THR A 115 -7.54 14.69 9.75
C THR A 115 -7.00 13.50 8.96
N ARG A 116 -7.36 13.36 7.68
CA ARG A 116 -6.84 12.30 6.79
C ARG A 116 -5.37 12.50 6.43
N ALA A 117 -4.94 13.76 6.22
CA ALA A 117 -3.53 14.06 6.02
C ALA A 117 -2.68 13.73 7.27
N LEU A 118 -3.15 14.09 8.47
CA LEU A 118 -2.51 13.72 9.73
C LEU A 118 -2.45 12.20 9.93
N LEU A 119 -3.53 11.49 9.55
CA LEU A 119 -3.53 10.03 9.55
C LEU A 119 -2.45 9.47 8.63
N GLY A 120 -2.28 10.04 7.44
CA GLY A 120 -1.23 9.63 6.50
C GLY A 120 0.19 9.84 7.05
N ILE A 121 0.43 10.95 7.73
CA ILE A 121 1.70 11.20 8.44
C ILE A 121 1.94 10.12 9.50
N ALA A 122 0.92 9.77 10.27
CA ALA A 122 1.00 8.72 11.27
C ALA A 122 1.32 7.35 10.64
N VAL A 123 0.67 6.99 9.53
CA VAL A 123 0.94 5.75 8.80
C VAL A 123 2.37 5.70 8.28
N GLY A 124 2.88 6.80 7.70
CA GLY A 124 4.27 6.88 7.25
C GLY A 124 5.27 6.66 8.38
N GLY A 125 4.98 7.22 9.56
CA GLY A 125 5.76 6.98 10.77
C GLY A 125 5.72 5.53 11.24
N ILE A 126 4.54 4.91 11.28
CA ILE A 126 4.38 3.49 11.63
C ILE A 126 5.15 2.59 10.65
N MET A 127 4.98 2.77 9.34
CA MET A 127 5.67 1.98 8.32
C MET A 127 7.19 2.05 8.48
N THR A 128 7.71 3.25 8.69
CA THR A 128 9.14 3.49 8.89
C THR A 128 9.63 2.83 10.19
N ALA A 129 8.94 3.06 11.30
CA ALA A 129 9.33 2.51 12.60
C ALA A 129 9.29 0.97 12.61
N VAL A 130 8.26 0.37 12.02
CA VAL A 130 8.12 -1.09 11.90
C VAL A 130 9.25 -1.67 11.06
N SER A 131 9.49 -1.14 9.86
CA SER A 131 10.51 -1.65 8.94
C SER A 131 11.91 -1.50 9.51
N THR A 132 12.23 -0.36 10.13
CA THR A 132 13.55 -0.13 10.76
C THR A 132 13.75 -1.02 11.99
N THR A 133 12.73 -1.21 12.82
CA THR A 133 12.80 -2.12 13.97
C THR A 133 13.09 -3.56 13.53
N ILE A 134 12.42 -4.03 12.47
CA ILE A 134 12.68 -5.38 11.92
C ILE A 134 14.12 -5.50 11.40
N THR A 135 14.62 -4.46 10.74
CA THR A 135 16.02 -4.46 10.24
C THR A 135 17.05 -4.42 11.36
N ASP A 136 16.73 -3.83 12.51
CA ASP A 136 17.59 -3.83 13.69
C ASP A 136 17.56 -5.18 14.44
N TRP A 137 16.46 -5.93 14.37
CA TRP A 137 16.31 -7.21 15.09
C TRP A 137 16.86 -8.41 14.35
N PHE A 138 16.86 -8.36 13.02
CA PHE A 138 17.17 -9.52 12.19
C PHE A 138 18.13 -9.20 11.06
N ASP A 139 18.97 -10.18 10.70
CA ASP A 139 19.87 -10.14 9.57
C ASP A 139 19.58 -11.25 8.56
N GLY A 140 20.08 -11.08 7.33
CA GLY A 140 20.04 -12.08 6.27
C GLY A 140 18.66 -12.69 6.01
N PRO A 141 18.53 -14.03 5.88
CA PRO A 141 17.28 -14.71 5.56
C PRO A 141 16.15 -14.49 6.58
N ARG A 142 16.51 -14.33 7.88
CA ARG A 142 15.52 -14.07 8.95
C ARG A 142 14.86 -12.70 8.78
N ARG A 143 15.62 -11.67 8.36
CA ARG A 143 15.08 -10.35 8.04
C ARG A 143 14.08 -10.45 6.90
N ALA A 144 14.44 -11.11 5.80
CA ALA A 144 13.55 -11.29 4.67
C ALA A 144 12.26 -12.01 5.04
N SER A 145 12.35 -13.08 5.85
CA SER A 145 11.17 -13.81 6.33
C SER A 145 10.26 -12.95 7.21
N PHE A 146 10.83 -12.13 8.11
CA PHE A 146 10.01 -11.31 9.00
C PHE A 146 9.38 -10.10 8.28
N LEU A 147 10.07 -9.52 7.29
CA LEU A 147 9.48 -8.49 6.40
C LEU A 147 8.35 -9.08 5.55
N GLY A 148 8.48 -10.33 5.09
CA GLY A 148 7.40 -11.05 4.44
C GLY A 148 6.19 -11.26 5.36
N LEU A 149 6.43 -11.64 6.62
CA LEU A 149 5.38 -11.77 7.64
C LEU A 149 4.70 -10.42 7.94
N GLN A 150 5.47 -9.33 8.02
CA GLN A 150 4.94 -7.97 8.14
C GLN A 150 3.96 -7.64 7.01
N GLN A 151 4.34 -7.94 5.76
CA GLN A 151 3.45 -7.70 4.60
C GLN A 151 2.19 -8.56 4.64
N ALA A 152 2.29 -9.81 5.07
CA ALA A 152 1.14 -10.69 5.25
C ALA A 152 0.16 -10.11 6.30
N PHE A 153 0.66 -9.65 7.44
CA PHE A 153 -0.16 -9.00 8.47
C PHE A 153 -0.77 -7.68 7.99
N ALA A 154 -0.03 -6.88 7.23
CA ALA A 154 -0.56 -5.66 6.62
C ALA A 154 -1.72 -5.97 5.65
N GLY A 155 -1.61 -7.01 4.81
CA GLY A 155 -2.69 -7.49 3.96
C GLY A 155 -3.88 -8.05 4.75
N LEU A 156 -3.61 -8.82 5.81
CA LEU A 156 -4.65 -9.34 6.71
C LEU A 156 -5.48 -8.22 7.35
N GLY A 157 -4.84 -7.08 7.67
CA GLY A 157 -5.55 -5.89 8.13
C GLY A 157 -6.65 -5.44 7.16
N GLY A 158 -6.36 -5.38 5.86
CA GLY A 158 -7.36 -5.06 4.83
C GLY A 158 -8.50 -6.08 4.77
N VAL A 159 -8.18 -7.38 4.82
CA VAL A 159 -9.17 -8.45 4.76
C VAL A 159 -10.12 -8.43 5.97
N VAL A 160 -9.64 -8.08 7.16
CA VAL A 160 -10.45 -8.04 8.39
C VAL A 160 -11.21 -6.72 8.53
N PHE A 161 -10.52 -5.60 8.33
CA PHE A 161 -11.10 -4.30 8.68
C PHE A 161 -11.99 -3.70 7.59
N LEU A 162 -11.85 -4.08 6.32
CA LEU A 162 -12.73 -3.58 5.26
C LEU A 162 -14.15 -4.11 5.35
N PRO A 163 -14.41 -5.41 5.59
CA PRO A 163 -15.76 -5.89 5.86
C PRO A 163 -16.36 -5.28 7.13
N LEU A 164 -15.55 -5.15 8.19
CA LEU A 164 -15.98 -4.49 9.42
C LEU A 164 -16.37 -3.02 9.17
N ALA A 165 -15.59 -2.32 8.37
CA ALA A 165 -15.91 -0.95 7.97
C ALA A 165 -17.22 -0.88 7.16
N GLY A 166 -17.47 -1.83 6.27
CA GLY A 166 -18.71 -1.94 5.53
C GLY A 166 -19.92 -2.19 6.43
N LEU A 167 -19.79 -3.08 7.43
CA LEU A 167 -20.84 -3.34 8.43
C LEU A 167 -21.14 -2.08 9.27
N LEU A 168 -20.11 -1.40 9.75
CA LEU A 168 -20.27 -0.18 10.52
C LEU A 168 -20.87 0.97 9.67
N ALA A 169 -20.44 1.10 8.43
CA ALA A 169 -20.95 2.10 7.49
C ALA A 169 -22.43 1.90 7.16
N ALA A 170 -22.94 0.66 7.23
CA ALA A 170 -24.36 0.36 7.05
C ALA A 170 -25.25 0.94 8.18
N VAL A 171 -24.69 1.06 9.39
CA VAL A 171 -25.39 1.68 10.53
C VAL A 171 -25.28 3.20 10.48
N ASN A 172 -24.05 3.69 10.30
CA ASN A 172 -23.75 5.12 10.19
C ASN A 172 -22.44 5.29 9.40
N TRP A 173 -22.44 6.16 8.39
CA TRP A 173 -21.25 6.40 7.57
C TRP A 173 -20.04 6.89 8.37
N ARG A 174 -20.24 7.47 9.56
CA ARG A 174 -19.17 7.88 10.47
C ARG A 174 -18.66 6.73 11.36
N ALA A 175 -19.42 5.66 11.55
CA ALA A 175 -19.04 4.58 12.47
C ALA A 175 -17.71 3.89 12.13
N PRO A 176 -17.28 3.72 10.87
CA PRO A 176 -15.97 3.17 10.55
C PRO A 176 -14.77 3.93 11.14
N PHE A 177 -14.92 5.22 11.45
CA PHE A 177 -13.85 6.00 12.10
C PHE A 177 -13.44 5.47 13.46
N TRP A 178 -14.32 4.73 14.17
CA TRP A 178 -13.98 4.08 15.44
C TRP A 178 -12.97 2.95 15.30
N ILE A 179 -12.83 2.33 14.10
CA ILE A 179 -11.83 1.28 13.85
C ILE A 179 -10.42 1.81 14.10
N TYR A 180 -10.16 3.08 13.83
CA TYR A 180 -8.84 3.69 14.04
C TYR A 180 -8.41 3.70 15.51
N LEU A 181 -9.36 3.64 16.46
CA LEU A 181 -9.07 3.57 17.90
C LEU A 181 -8.34 2.27 18.28
N ALA A 182 -8.42 1.21 17.46
CA ALA A 182 -7.65 -0.02 17.66
C ALA A 182 -6.14 0.24 17.78
N SER A 183 -5.64 1.31 17.14
CA SER A 183 -4.24 1.70 17.25
C SER A 183 -3.83 2.14 18.66
N ALA A 184 -4.75 2.62 19.50
CA ALA A 184 -4.47 2.94 20.89
C ALA A 184 -4.12 1.68 21.70
N GLY A 185 -4.81 0.56 21.45
CA GLY A 185 -4.47 -0.74 22.03
C GLY A 185 -3.10 -1.24 21.56
N VAL A 186 -2.78 -1.05 20.27
CA VAL A 186 -1.45 -1.39 19.73
C VAL A 186 -0.37 -0.47 20.33
N ALA A 187 -0.66 0.81 20.56
CA ALA A 187 0.26 1.74 21.23
C ALA A 187 0.54 1.30 22.67
N ALA A 188 -0.49 0.94 23.43
CA ALA A 188 -0.32 0.41 24.79
C ALA A 188 0.53 -0.87 24.81
N LEU A 189 0.28 -1.79 23.88
CA LEU A 189 1.09 -3.00 23.70
C LEU A 189 2.55 -2.65 23.35
N ALA A 190 2.79 -1.71 22.42
CA ALA A 190 4.11 -1.26 22.05
C ALA A 190 4.87 -0.60 23.22
N ILE A 191 4.19 0.24 24.01
CA ILE A 191 4.76 0.85 25.20
C ILE A 191 5.23 -0.22 26.21
N GLY A 192 4.42 -1.23 26.46
CA GLY A 192 4.74 -2.30 27.42
C GLY A 192 5.81 -3.25 26.92
N ALA A 193 5.69 -3.68 25.65
CA ALA A 193 6.54 -4.72 25.07
C ALA A 193 7.93 -4.21 24.70
N LEU A 194 8.04 -3.01 24.13
CA LEU A 194 9.31 -2.45 23.66
C LEU A 194 10.14 -1.76 24.78
N ARG A 195 9.62 -1.63 26.00
CA ARG A 195 10.37 -1.10 27.15
C ARG A 195 11.53 -2.01 27.56
N ARG A 196 11.44 -3.30 27.29
CA ARG A 196 12.40 -4.33 27.67
C ARG A 196 13.45 -4.59 26.60
N GLU A 197 13.32 -3.96 25.44
CA GLU A 197 14.29 -4.11 24.36
C GLU A 197 15.48 -3.17 24.61
N PRO A 198 16.73 -3.67 24.51
CA PRO A 198 17.89 -2.80 24.61
C PRO A 198 17.86 -1.73 23.51
N PRO A 199 18.37 -0.52 23.79
CA PRO A 199 18.43 0.53 22.80
C PRO A 199 19.18 0.01 21.56
N SER A 200 18.54 0.14 20.39
CA SER A 200 19.15 -0.24 19.12
C SER A 200 20.55 0.39 19.03
N ARG A 201 21.58 -0.43 18.84
CA ARG A 201 22.92 0.10 18.57
C ARG A 201 22.78 1.03 17.36
N ARG A 202 23.08 2.31 17.57
CA ARG A 202 23.40 3.21 16.49
C ARG A 202 24.55 2.57 15.70
N THR A 203 24.24 1.77 14.71
CA THR A 203 25.16 1.60 13.60
C THR A 203 25.18 3.00 12.99
N ALA A 204 26.23 3.76 13.30
CA ALA A 204 26.48 5.01 12.60
C ALA A 204 26.27 4.69 11.13
N ALA A 205 25.33 5.38 10.51
CA ALA A 205 25.18 5.28 9.08
C ALA A 205 26.58 5.42 8.51
N PRO A 206 27.04 4.52 7.63
CA PRO A 206 28.32 4.70 6.98
C PRO A 206 28.29 6.13 6.47
N GLY A 207 29.25 6.95 6.96
CA GLY A 207 29.25 8.41 6.85
C GLY A 207 28.72 8.81 5.51
N LEU A 208 27.91 9.86 5.47
CA LEU A 208 27.32 10.44 4.28
C LEU A 208 28.38 10.47 3.16
N SER A 209 28.57 9.33 2.52
CA SER A 209 29.31 9.27 1.27
C SER A 209 28.55 10.24 0.38
N ARG A 210 29.24 11.29 -0.01
CA ARG A 210 28.73 12.31 -0.95
C ARG A 210 27.86 11.60 -1.97
N PRO A 211 26.65 12.07 -2.26
CA PRO A 211 25.79 11.43 -3.20
C PRO A 211 26.54 11.36 -4.53
N ARG A 212 27.11 10.20 -4.81
CA ARG A 212 27.55 9.89 -6.16
C ARG A 212 26.28 9.97 -6.97
N GLN A 213 26.22 10.94 -7.89
CA GLN A 213 25.05 11.19 -8.72
C GLN A 213 24.64 9.83 -9.31
N SER A 214 23.55 9.28 -8.77
CA SER A 214 22.91 8.12 -9.35
C SER A 214 22.35 8.60 -10.67
N THR A 215 22.95 8.23 -11.77
CA THR A 215 22.25 8.23 -13.05
C THR A 215 21.05 7.31 -12.86
N MET A 216 19.88 7.91 -12.59
CA MET A 216 18.60 7.17 -12.66
C MET A 216 18.52 6.67 -14.09
N THR A 217 18.84 5.40 -14.29
CA THR A 217 18.74 4.76 -15.61
C THR A 217 17.26 4.79 -16.02
N GLY A 218 16.99 5.05 -17.32
CA GLY A 218 15.61 5.08 -17.84
C GLY A 218 14.79 3.85 -17.46
N ASN A 219 15.44 2.72 -17.21
CA ASN A 219 14.81 1.49 -16.73
C ASN A 219 14.21 1.63 -15.32
N ILE A 220 14.87 2.34 -14.39
CA ILE A 220 14.35 2.58 -13.02
C ILE A 220 13.13 3.50 -13.09
N LEU A 221 13.22 4.58 -13.89
CA LEU A 221 12.11 5.50 -14.10
C LEU A 221 10.90 4.80 -14.73
N GLY A 222 11.13 3.91 -15.72
CA GLY A 222 10.08 3.09 -16.31
C GLY A 222 9.36 2.18 -15.30
N VAL A 223 10.09 1.60 -14.35
CA VAL A 223 9.49 0.79 -13.27
C VAL A 223 8.66 1.65 -12.32
N TYR A 224 9.12 2.87 -11.98
CA TYR A 224 8.33 3.80 -11.16
C TYR A 224 7.06 4.26 -11.86
N ALA A 225 7.15 4.61 -13.15
CA ALA A 225 5.98 4.99 -13.95
C ALA A 225 4.97 3.85 -14.02
N LEU A 226 5.43 2.63 -14.23
CA LEU A 226 4.57 1.43 -14.24
C LEU A 226 3.89 1.20 -12.88
N ALA A 227 4.62 1.35 -11.77
CA ALA A 227 4.06 1.24 -10.43
C ALA A 227 2.99 2.31 -10.18
N LEU A 228 3.27 3.55 -10.55
CA LEU A 228 2.35 4.68 -10.44
C LEU A 228 1.07 4.42 -11.23
N VAL A 229 1.18 4.05 -12.51
CA VAL A 229 0.02 3.81 -13.38
C VAL A 229 -0.79 2.59 -12.91
N ALA A 230 -0.13 1.48 -12.57
CA ALA A 230 -0.82 0.28 -12.09
C ALA A 230 -1.59 0.54 -10.80
N THR A 231 -1.00 1.29 -9.85
CA THR A 231 -1.67 1.63 -8.59
C THR A 231 -2.73 2.72 -8.76
N LEU A 232 -2.55 3.68 -9.66
CA LEU A 232 -3.56 4.66 -10.04
C LEU A 232 -4.82 3.96 -10.56
N VAL A 233 -4.66 3.02 -11.48
CA VAL A 233 -5.77 2.25 -12.06
C VAL A 233 -6.39 1.32 -11.01
N PHE A 234 -5.59 0.60 -10.23
CA PHE A 234 -6.11 -0.29 -9.18
C PHE A 234 -6.91 0.47 -8.12
N TYR A 235 -6.51 1.71 -7.82
CA TYR A 235 -7.17 2.52 -6.78
C TYR A 235 -8.54 3.08 -7.20
N MET A 236 -8.96 2.85 -8.45
CA MET A 236 -10.36 3.01 -8.85
C MET A 236 -11.30 2.14 -8.01
N ALA A 237 -10.87 0.95 -7.59
CA ALA A 237 -11.70 0.08 -6.75
C ALA A 237 -12.15 0.80 -5.47
N PRO A 238 -11.30 1.23 -4.54
CA PRO A 238 -11.76 1.89 -3.32
C PRO A 238 -12.39 3.28 -3.55
N THR A 239 -12.12 3.97 -4.69
CA THR A 239 -12.60 5.34 -4.94
C THR A 239 -13.89 5.42 -5.75
N GLN A 240 -14.15 4.49 -6.66
CA GLN A 240 -15.28 4.52 -7.59
C GLN A 240 -16.29 3.38 -7.34
N LEU A 241 -15.81 2.20 -6.91
CA LEU A 241 -16.64 1.04 -6.70
C LEU A 241 -17.80 1.26 -5.71
N PRO A 242 -17.63 1.99 -4.58
CA PRO A 242 -18.74 2.24 -3.66
C PRO A 242 -19.91 2.93 -4.36
N PHE A 243 -19.64 3.88 -5.28
CA PHE A 243 -20.66 4.57 -6.06
C PHE A 243 -21.29 3.66 -7.11
N LEU A 244 -20.51 2.80 -7.77
CA LEU A 244 -21.01 1.82 -8.73
C LEU A 244 -21.95 0.83 -8.04
N LEU A 245 -21.56 0.25 -6.92
CA LEU A 245 -22.38 -0.70 -6.16
C LEU A 245 -23.64 -0.06 -5.56
N SER A 246 -23.55 1.20 -5.09
CA SER A 246 -24.70 1.96 -4.64
C SER A 246 -25.71 2.15 -5.78
N GLY A 247 -25.26 2.41 -7.00
CA GLY A 247 -26.10 2.49 -8.21
C GLY A 247 -26.83 1.18 -8.54
N HIS A 248 -26.28 0.02 -8.11
CA HIS A 248 -26.93 -1.29 -8.22
C HIS A 248 -27.75 -1.66 -6.96
N GLY A 249 -28.07 -0.69 -6.10
CA GLY A 249 -28.83 -0.93 -4.87
C GLY A 249 -28.07 -1.68 -3.77
N SER A 250 -26.76 -1.83 -3.90
CA SER A 250 -25.94 -2.55 -2.92
C SER A 250 -25.49 -1.65 -1.79
N GLY A 251 -25.57 -2.15 -0.56
CA GLY A 251 -25.18 -1.42 0.64
C GLY A 251 -23.66 -1.44 0.92
N PRO A 252 -23.24 -0.62 1.91
CA PRO A 252 -21.83 -0.49 2.30
C PRO A 252 -21.18 -1.81 2.74
N THR A 253 -21.95 -2.74 3.35
CA THR A 253 -21.48 -4.06 3.78
C THR A 253 -20.93 -4.87 2.61
N LEU A 254 -21.67 -4.95 1.50
CA LEU A 254 -21.24 -5.67 0.31
C LEU A 254 -20.03 -4.98 -0.33
N THR A 255 -20.01 -3.64 -0.35
CA THR A 255 -18.87 -2.85 -0.84
C THR A 255 -17.58 -3.20 -0.06
N GLY A 256 -17.64 -3.21 1.26
CA GLY A 256 -16.51 -3.59 2.11
C GLY A 256 -16.03 -5.03 1.86
N ALA A 257 -16.97 -5.98 1.72
CA ALA A 257 -16.65 -7.38 1.44
C ALA A 257 -15.98 -7.58 0.07
N VAL A 258 -16.49 -6.92 -0.97
CA VAL A 258 -15.94 -7.02 -2.34
C VAL A 258 -14.53 -6.41 -2.42
N ILE A 259 -14.29 -5.26 -1.79
CA ILE A 259 -12.95 -4.66 -1.74
C ILE A 259 -11.99 -5.55 -0.92
N ALA A 260 -12.45 -6.13 0.19
CA ALA A 260 -11.66 -7.10 0.97
C ALA A 260 -11.29 -8.34 0.14
N GLY A 261 -12.23 -8.85 -0.67
CA GLY A 261 -11.98 -9.94 -1.62
C GLY A 261 -10.86 -9.60 -2.61
N SER A 262 -10.86 -8.41 -3.18
CA SER A 262 -9.78 -7.93 -4.05
C SER A 262 -8.43 -7.87 -3.32
N THR A 263 -8.42 -7.40 -2.07
CA THR A 263 -7.21 -7.37 -1.24
C THR A 263 -6.69 -8.78 -0.93
N LEU A 264 -7.60 -9.71 -0.61
CA LEU A 264 -7.26 -11.12 -0.38
C LEU A 264 -6.69 -11.76 -1.65
N SER A 265 -7.33 -11.52 -2.80
CA SER A 265 -6.85 -11.99 -4.10
C SER A 265 -5.46 -11.46 -4.42
N SER A 266 -5.19 -10.18 -4.13
CA SER A 266 -3.85 -9.59 -4.26
C SER A 266 -2.82 -10.27 -3.34
N ALA A 267 -3.19 -10.58 -2.10
CA ALA A 267 -2.32 -11.32 -1.18
C ALA A 267 -2.01 -12.74 -1.68
N ILE A 268 -3.01 -13.44 -2.22
CA ILE A 268 -2.82 -14.76 -2.86
C ILE A 268 -1.87 -14.65 -4.05
N GLY A 269 -2.05 -13.65 -4.91
CA GLY A 269 -1.14 -13.37 -6.02
C GLY A 269 0.31 -13.18 -5.55
N ALA A 270 0.52 -12.39 -4.51
CA ALA A 270 1.86 -12.17 -3.95
C ALA A 270 2.48 -13.46 -3.38
N LEU A 271 1.69 -14.35 -2.79
CA LEU A 271 2.15 -15.66 -2.30
C LEU A 271 2.51 -16.63 -3.44
N VAL A 272 1.78 -16.57 -4.56
CA VAL A 272 2.03 -17.41 -5.74
C VAL A 272 3.19 -16.87 -6.59
N PHE A 273 3.52 -15.59 -6.47
CA PHE A 273 4.57 -14.93 -7.26
C PHE A 273 5.92 -15.67 -7.29
N PRO A 274 6.47 -16.23 -6.20
CA PRO A 274 7.76 -16.96 -6.26
C PRO A 274 7.71 -18.19 -7.18
N ALA A 275 6.59 -18.91 -7.21
CA ALA A 275 6.39 -20.04 -8.12
C ALA A 275 6.31 -19.58 -9.59
N LEU A 276 5.61 -18.48 -9.83
CA LEU A 276 5.49 -17.87 -11.16
C LEU A 276 6.85 -17.38 -11.68
N ARG A 277 7.66 -16.76 -10.79
CA ARG A 277 8.99 -16.22 -11.12
C ARG A 277 10.00 -17.31 -11.52
N ARG A 278 9.83 -18.55 -11.04
CA ARG A 278 10.66 -19.69 -11.45
C ARG A 278 10.43 -20.08 -12.91
N ARG A 279 9.25 -19.79 -13.47
CA ARG A 279 8.84 -20.23 -14.82
C ARG A 279 8.80 -19.09 -15.83
N LEU A 280 8.58 -17.86 -15.38
CA LEU A 280 8.35 -16.71 -16.25
C LEU A 280 9.39 -15.60 -16.03
N SER A 281 9.70 -14.88 -17.12
CA SER A 281 10.57 -13.70 -17.04
C SER A 281 9.86 -12.52 -16.35
N PRO A 282 10.61 -11.57 -15.77
CA PRO A 282 10.01 -10.39 -15.15
C PRO A 282 9.09 -9.59 -16.08
N THR A 283 9.47 -9.47 -17.35
CA THR A 283 8.67 -8.77 -18.37
C THR A 283 7.38 -9.52 -18.68
N THR A 284 7.42 -10.86 -18.75
CA THR A 284 6.23 -11.70 -18.95
C THR A 284 5.28 -11.57 -17.74
N ILE A 285 5.80 -11.57 -16.51
CA ILE A 285 4.99 -11.37 -15.32
C ILE A 285 4.35 -9.98 -15.33
N THR A 286 5.07 -8.94 -15.77
CA THR A 286 4.48 -7.60 -15.95
C THR A 286 3.31 -7.64 -16.96
N ALA A 287 3.48 -8.29 -18.10
CA ALA A 287 2.42 -8.43 -19.10
C ALA A 287 1.18 -9.16 -18.53
N VAL A 288 1.39 -10.27 -17.83
CA VAL A 288 0.31 -11.02 -17.15
C VAL A 288 -0.39 -10.16 -16.08
N SER A 289 0.37 -9.41 -15.28
CA SER A 289 -0.19 -8.52 -14.25
C SER A 289 -1.10 -7.46 -14.85
N LEU A 290 -0.65 -6.80 -15.92
CA LEU A 290 -1.44 -5.78 -16.62
C LEU A 290 -2.64 -6.38 -17.35
N ALA A 291 -2.51 -7.57 -17.93
CA ALA A 291 -3.60 -8.29 -18.57
C ALA A 291 -4.70 -8.65 -17.58
N LEU A 292 -4.33 -9.17 -16.39
CA LEU A 292 -5.28 -9.49 -15.33
C LEU A 292 -5.97 -8.22 -14.79
N LEU A 293 -5.23 -7.13 -14.60
CA LEU A 293 -5.81 -5.86 -14.17
C LEU A 293 -6.78 -5.32 -15.23
N GLY A 294 -6.39 -5.36 -16.51
CA GLY A 294 -7.24 -4.95 -17.63
C GLY A 294 -8.49 -5.81 -17.75
N ALA A 295 -8.35 -7.13 -17.72
CA ALA A 295 -9.49 -8.06 -17.76
C ALA A 295 -10.44 -7.86 -16.58
N GLY A 296 -9.90 -7.64 -15.39
CA GLY A 296 -10.69 -7.35 -14.20
C GLY A 296 -11.53 -6.07 -14.36
N TRP A 297 -10.93 -4.99 -14.87
CA TRP A 297 -11.63 -3.72 -15.10
C TRP A 297 -12.64 -3.79 -16.26
N LEU A 298 -12.36 -4.58 -17.31
CA LEU A 298 -13.32 -4.87 -18.36
C LEU A 298 -14.53 -5.63 -17.80
N LEU A 299 -14.31 -6.65 -16.95
CA LEU A 299 -15.41 -7.34 -16.28
C LEU A 299 -16.26 -6.40 -15.43
N VAL A 300 -15.64 -5.46 -14.69
CA VAL A 300 -16.38 -4.45 -13.91
C VAL A 300 -17.12 -3.48 -14.81
N GLY A 301 -16.48 -3.01 -15.88
CA GLY A 301 -17.07 -1.99 -16.78
C GLY A 301 -18.20 -2.51 -17.66
N THR A 302 -18.28 -3.81 -17.87
CA THR A 302 -19.36 -4.49 -18.64
C THR A 302 -20.33 -5.26 -17.74
N ALA A 303 -20.32 -5.00 -16.43
CA ALA A 303 -21.08 -5.79 -15.49
C ALA A 303 -22.55 -5.41 -15.46
N ASP A 304 -23.41 -6.40 -15.62
CA ASP A 304 -24.86 -6.31 -15.40
C ASP A 304 -25.24 -6.81 -13.99
N ALA A 305 -24.34 -7.51 -13.30
CA ALA A 305 -24.58 -8.09 -11.99
C ALA A 305 -23.41 -7.84 -11.02
N VAL A 306 -23.74 -7.71 -9.74
CA VAL A 306 -22.76 -7.50 -8.66
C VAL A 306 -21.75 -8.66 -8.57
N ALA A 307 -22.16 -9.89 -8.87
CA ALA A 307 -21.26 -11.05 -8.91
C ALA A 307 -20.16 -10.88 -9.97
N GLN A 308 -20.47 -10.29 -11.14
CA GLN A 308 -19.49 -10.00 -12.17
C GLN A 308 -18.51 -8.90 -11.73
N ILE A 309 -18.99 -7.87 -11.04
CA ILE A 309 -18.16 -6.82 -10.44
C ILE A 309 -17.16 -7.47 -9.45
N ALA A 310 -17.66 -8.33 -8.57
CA ALA A 310 -16.81 -9.03 -7.59
C ALA A 310 -15.77 -9.91 -8.28
N ALA A 311 -16.15 -10.68 -9.30
CA ALA A 311 -15.22 -11.49 -10.09
C ALA A 311 -14.14 -10.62 -10.76
N GLY A 312 -14.52 -9.48 -11.33
CA GLY A 312 -13.60 -8.52 -11.94
C GLY A 312 -12.57 -8.00 -10.93
N LEU A 313 -13.01 -7.67 -9.70
CA LEU A 313 -12.09 -7.24 -8.65
C LEU A 313 -11.14 -8.34 -8.17
N LEU A 314 -11.60 -9.58 -8.10
CA LEU A 314 -10.74 -10.71 -7.77
C LEU A 314 -9.65 -10.91 -8.83
N VAL A 315 -10.02 -10.84 -10.11
CA VAL A 315 -9.07 -10.95 -11.24
C VAL A 315 -8.07 -9.79 -11.24
N GLY A 316 -8.55 -8.54 -11.10
CA GLY A 316 -7.69 -7.35 -11.03
C GLY A 316 -6.76 -7.37 -9.81
N GLY A 317 -7.27 -7.84 -8.67
CA GLY A 317 -6.49 -8.02 -7.44
C GLY A 317 -5.31 -8.99 -7.62
N LEU A 318 -5.50 -10.14 -8.28
CA LEU A 318 -4.41 -11.06 -8.63
C LEU A 318 -3.34 -10.37 -9.47
N GLY A 319 -3.74 -9.54 -10.44
CA GLY A 319 -2.82 -8.78 -11.27
C GLY A 319 -1.90 -7.89 -10.45
N VAL A 320 -2.43 -7.13 -9.51
CA VAL A 320 -1.63 -6.28 -8.61
C VAL A 320 -0.79 -7.11 -7.65
N GLY A 321 -1.31 -8.25 -7.18
CA GLY A 321 -0.58 -9.21 -6.36
C GLY A 321 0.68 -9.75 -7.02
N PHE A 322 0.70 -9.91 -8.34
CA PHE A 322 1.91 -10.25 -9.10
C PHE A 322 2.78 -9.02 -9.39
N ALA A 323 2.16 -7.86 -9.66
CA ALA A 323 2.89 -6.66 -10.07
C ALA A 323 3.85 -6.16 -8.99
N VAL A 324 3.37 -5.95 -7.77
CA VAL A 324 4.14 -5.31 -6.70
C VAL A 324 5.44 -6.06 -6.36
N PRO A 325 5.44 -7.38 -6.08
CA PRO A 325 6.69 -8.10 -5.82
C PRO A 325 7.60 -8.18 -7.05
N ASN A 326 7.04 -8.25 -8.27
CA ASN A 326 7.82 -8.23 -9.50
C ASN A 326 8.56 -6.90 -9.70
N LEU A 327 7.91 -5.76 -9.45
CA LEU A 327 8.53 -4.43 -9.55
C LEU A 327 9.61 -4.23 -8.48
N ASN A 328 9.36 -4.69 -7.24
CA ASN A 328 10.35 -4.69 -6.17
C ASN A 328 11.60 -5.48 -6.55
N LEU A 329 11.42 -6.68 -7.09
CA LEU A 329 12.54 -7.53 -7.49
C LEU A 329 13.34 -6.90 -8.64
N ARG A 330 12.65 -6.39 -9.69
CA ARG A 330 13.31 -5.71 -10.81
C ARG A 330 14.13 -4.50 -10.35
N LEU A 331 13.61 -3.69 -9.45
CA LEU A 331 14.35 -2.55 -8.90
C LEU A 331 15.56 -3.00 -8.08
N SER A 332 15.42 -4.08 -7.31
CA SER A 332 16.53 -4.67 -6.55
C SER A 332 17.65 -5.20 -7.45
N GLU A 333 17.30 -5.72 -8.64
CA GLU A 333 18.25 -6.20 -9.66
C GLU A 333 18.93 -5.05 -10.42
N LEU A 334 18.20 -3.95 -10.68
CA LEU A 334 18.69 -2.76 -11.40
C LEU A 334 19.52 -1.82 -10.52
N ALA A 335 19.25 -1.81 -9.21
CA ALA A 335 19.89 -0.89 -8.29
C ALA A 335 21.27 -1.37 -7.85
N HIS A 336 22.25 -0.45 -7.85
CA HIS A 336 23.55 -0.72 -7.21
C HIS A 336 23.35 -1.04 -5.72
N PRO A 337 24.10 -1.97 -5.11
CA PRO A 337 23.94 -2.37 -3.70
C PRO A 337 23.82 -1.21 -2.72
N ASP A 338 24.64 -0.15 -2.89
CA ASP A 338 24.68 1.02 -2.02
C ASP A 338 23.46 1.95 -2.17
N GLN A 339 22.67 1.77 -3.25
CA GLN A 339 21.53 2.64 -3.59
C GLN A 339 20.18 1.91 -3.51
N ARG A 340 20.17 0.60 -3.25
CA ARG A 340 18.95 -0.23 -3.21
C ARG A 340 17.86 0.36 -2.30
N GLY A 341 18.24 0.82 -1.11
CA GLY A 341 17.28 1.43 -0.18
C GLY A 341 16.59 2.67 -0.77
N ARG A 342 17.35 3.56 -1.40
CA ARG A 342 16.81 4.76 -2.05
C ARG A 342 15.93 4.44 -3.25
N VAL A 343 16.35 3.49 -4.08
CA VAL A 343 15.59 3.06 -5.25
C VAL A 343 14.28 2.38 -4.83
N LEU A 344 14.29 1.54 -3.81
CA LEU A 344 13.07 0.90 -3.30
C LEU A 344 12.13 1.89 -2.61
N SER A 345 12.65 2.91 -1.93
CA SER A 345 11.78 3.97 -1.36
C SER A 345 11.09 4.79 -2.45
N GLY A 346 11.74 5.02 -3.60
CA GLY A 346 11.11 5.63 -4.77
C GLY A 346 9.92 4.83 -5.32
N LEU A 347 9.97 3.50 -5.27
CA LEU A 347 8.82 2.65 -5.62
C LEU A 347 7.63 2.89 -4.68
N VAL A 348 7.89 2.93 -3.37
CA VAL A 348 6.84 3.21 -2.37
C VAL A 348 6.19 4.57 -2.62
N THR A 349 7.02 5.61 -2.90
CA THR A 349 6.52 6.92 -3.29
C THR A 349 5.66 6.86 -4.55
N GLY A 350 6.10 6.14 -5.60
CA GLY A 350 5.35 5.94 -6.83
C GLY A 350 3.99 5.27 -6.60
N ILE A 351 3.94 4.25 -5.75
CA ILE A 351 2.71 3.55 -5.36
C ILE A 351 1.72 4.51 -4.70
N PHE A 352 2.13 5.22 -3.65
CA PHE A 352 1.22 6.10 -2.91
C PHE A 352 0.85 7.35 -3.71
N LEU A 353 1.74 7.86 -4.56
CA LEU A 353 1.43 8.94 -5.48
C LEU A 353 0.40 8.50 -6.53
N GLY A 354 0.50 7.28 -7.07
CA GLY A 354 -0.49 6.71 -7.97
C GLY A 354 -1.87 6.61 -7.31
N GLN A 355 -1.94 6.18 -6.05
CA GLN A 355 -3.17 6.17 -5.28
C GLN A 355 -3.78 7.56 -5.12
N PHE A 356 -2.97 8.57 -4.81
CA PHE A 356 -3.44 9.95 -4.67
C PHE A 356 -3.94 10.53 -6.01
N LEU A 357 -3.22 10.28 -7.09
CA LEU A 357 -3.59 10.79 -8.41
C LEU A 357 -4.83 10.10 -9.01
N SER A 358 -5.22 8.92 -8.50
CA SER A 358 -6.35 8.15 -9.03
C SER A 358 -7.61 8.98 -9.20
N PRO A 359 -8.18 9.66 -8.19
CA PRO A 359 -9.38 10.47 -8.40
C PRO A 359 -9.14 11.68 -9.29
N LEU A 360 -7.94 12.28 -9.30
CA LEU A 360 -7.63 13.41 -10.18
C LEU A 360 -7.70 13.05 -11.66
N VAL A 361 -7.20 11.87 -12.02
CA VAL A 361 -7.14 11.40 -13.42
C VAL A 361 -8.45 10.74 -13.83
N ILE A 362 -9.06 9.97 -12.93
CA ILE A 362 -10.23 9.15 -13.26
C ILE A 362 -11.55 9.92 -13.13
N GLN A 363 -11.65 10.89 -12.21
CA GLN A 363 -12.92 11.59 -12.01
C GLN A 363 -13.38 12.39 -13.24
N PRO A 364 -12.51 13.11 -13.97
CA PRO A 364 -12.93 13.73 -15.24
C PRO A 364 -13.46 12.73 -16.27
N LEU A 365 -12.83 11.55 -16.36
CA LEU A 365 -13.29 10.47 -17.23
C LEU A 365 -14.68 9.95 -16.80
N VAL A 366 -14.86 9.74 -15.48
CA VAL A 366 -16.18 9.33 -14.93
C VAL A 366 -17.25 10.37 -15.18
N GLN A 367 -16.94 11.67 -15.06
CA GLN A 367 -17.88 12.75 -15.31
C GLN A 367 -18.30 12.83 -16.79
N SER A 368 -17.38 12.53 -17.71
CA SER A 368 -17.66 12.61 -19.15
C SER A 368 -18.32 11.35 -19.72
N THR A 369 -18.01 10.16 -19.17
CA THR A 369 -18.44 8.88 -19.79
C THR A 369 -19.27 7.99 -18.87
N GLY A 370 -19.35 8.29 -17.57
CA GLY A 370 -19.93 7.43 -16.54
C GLY A 370 -18.94 6.45 -15.92
N ILE A 371 -19.32 5.87 -14.76
CA ILE A 371 -18.41 4.99 -13.98
C ILE A 371 -18.10 3.71 -14.73
N THR A 372 -19.09 3.04 -15.31
CA THR A 372 -18.94 1.77 -16.05
C THR A 372 -18.03 1.95 -17.26
N ALA A 373 -18.25 3.00 -18.05
CA ALA A 373 -17.40 3.31 -19.20
C ALA A 373 -15.97 3.66 -18.77
N ALA A 374 -15.78 4.36 -17.65
CA ALA A 374 -14.44 4.65 -17.13
C ALA A 374 -13.67 3.37 -16.76
N PHE A 375 -14.33 2.37 -16.15
CA PHE A 375 -13.74 1.05 -15.93
C PHE A 375 -13.41 0.34 -17.25
N THR A 376 -14.29 0.40 -18.24
CA THR A 376 -14.06 -0.19 -19.56
C THR A 376 -12.85 0.44 -20.26
N TRP A 377 -12.77 1.76 -20.33
CA TRP A 377 -11.65 2.46 -20.98
C TRP A 377 -10.32 2.20 -20.29
N THR A 378 -10.30 2.21 -18.97
CA THR A 378 -9.08 1.87 -18.22
C THR A 378 -8.71 0.40 -18.37
N GLY A 379 -9.69 -0.50 -18.47
CA GLY A 379 -9.46 -1.91 -18.78
C GLY A 379 -8.83 -2.12 -20.15
N ILE A 380 -9.33 -1.42 -21.19
CA ILE A 380 -8.76 -1.43 -22.54
C ILE A 380 -7.32 -0.88 -22.51
N ALA A 381 -7.08 0.23 -21.83
CA ALA A 381 -5.74 0.81 -21.73
C ALA A 381 -4.74 -0.15 -21.06
N MET A 382 -5.16 -0.86 -19.99
CA MET A 382 -4.31 -1.88 -19.36
C MET A 382 -4.07 -3.11 -20.23
N ALA A 383 -5.08 -3.55 -20.99
CA ALA A 383 -4.93 -4.64 -21.95
C ALA A 383 -3.97 -4.26 -23.09
N ALA A 384 -4.05 -3.03 -23.61
CA ALA A 384 -3.10 -2.51 -24.59
C ALA A 384 -1.66 -2.45 -24.02
N ALA A 385 -1.51 -1.95 -22.79
CA ALA A 385 -0.22 -1.94 -22.10
C ALA A 385 0.33 -3.38 -21.87
N ALA A 386 -0.54 -4.33 -21.56
CA ALA A 386 -0.18 -5.74 -21.45
C ALA A 386 0.32 -6.33 -22.79
N ALA A 387 -0.36 -6.01 -23.88
CA ALA A 387 0.05 -6.43 -25.23
C ALA A 387 1.45 -5.87 -25.60
N LEU A 388 1.69 -4.59 -25.33
CA LEU A 388 2.99 -3.96 -25.56
C LEU A 388 4.09 -4.62 -24.71
N ALA A 389 3.81 -4.91 -23.42
CA ALA A 389 4.75 -5.61 -22.55
C ALA A 389 5.01 -7.05 -23.02
N ALA A 390 4.01 -7.75 -23.55
CA ALA A 390 4.13 -9.09 -24.11
C ALA A 390 4.99 -9.09 -25.40
N LEU A 391 4.78 -8.11 -26.30
CA LEU A 391 5.60 -7.92 -27.50
C LEU A 391 7.06 -7.63 -27.14
N ALA A 392 7.31 -6.78 -26.14
CA ALA A 392 8.66 -6.52 -25.64
C ALA A 392 9.31 -7.79 -25.05
N ALA A 393 8.55 -8.60 -24.32
CA ALA A 393 9.03 -9.88 -23.79
C ALA A 393 9.37 -10.89 -24.90
N TRP A 394 8.58 -10.92 -25.95
CA TRP A 394 8.83 -11.79 -27.12
C TRP A 394 10.06 -11.34 -27.90
N ALA A 395 10.19 -10.04 -28.18
CA ALA A 395 11.34 -9.48 -28.89
C ALA A 395 12.66 -9.75 -28.13
N THR A 396 12.67 -9.60 -26.81
CA THR A 396 13.87 -9.90 -26.01
C THR A 396 14.23 -11.37 -26.00
N ARG A 397 13.25 -12.28 -26.03
CA ARG A 397 13.49 -13.74 -26.17
C ARG A 397 14.09 -14.08 -27.52
N LYS A 398 13.53 -13.52 -28.63
CA LYS A 398 14.01 -13.74 -29.98
C LYS A 398 15.45 -13.24 -30.16
N ALA A 399 15.77 -12.05 -29.63
CA ALA A 399 17.13 -11.50 -29.68
C ALA A 399 18.15 -12.38 -28.95
N ARG A 400 17.78 -12.96 -27.78
CA ARG A 400 18.65 -13.89 -27.05
C ARG A 400 18.84 -15.22 -27.78
N ALA A 401 17.80 -15.74 -28.40
CA ALA A 401 17.88 -16.98 -29.20
C ALA A 401 18.69 -16.82 -30.48
N ALA A 402 18.80 -15.60 -31.02
CA ALA A 402 19.61 -15.30 -32.22
C ALA A 402 21.09 -15.01 -31.87
N ALA A 403 21.43 -14.76 -30.61
CA ALA A 403 22.79 -14.44 -30.14
C ALA A 403 23.50 -15.64 -29.47
N GLY A 404 22.82 -16.76 -29.27
CA GLY A 404 23.36 -18.02 -28.72
C GLY A 404 23.28 -19.14 -29.72
#